data_938b3e73fe2791f6aea7afe02bdeb2e2
#
_entry.id   938b3e73fe2791f6aea7afe02bdeb2e2
#
_cell.length_a   1.000
_cell.length_b   1.000
_cell.length_c   1.000
_cell.angle_alpha   90.00
_cell.angle_beta   90.00
_cell.angle_gamma   90.00
#
_symmetry.space_group_name_H-M   'P 1'
#
loop_
_entity.id
_entity.type
_entity.pdbx_description
1 polymer ?
#
loop_
_entity_poly.entity_id
_entity_poly.type
_entity_poly.pdbx_seq_one_letter_code
_entity_poly.pdbx_strand_id
1 'polypeptide(L)'
;MKVLFVGNSHTYFNDLPALFARFAACTTGEQPDVTMLAYSCRDLAWHRTEYFSLRFNLMYGNSDYCVIQQAAHPSNIWFVTIFLQYF
;
A
#
# COMPACT_ATOMS: atom_id res chain seq x y z
N MET A 1 -3.56 -0.30 14.80
CA MET A 1 -2.55 -0.57 13.75
C MET A 1 -2.84 0.33 12.56
N LYS A 2 -1.83 0.92 12.02
CA LYS A 2 -1.95 1.84 10.88
C LYS A 2 -1.13 1.30 9.72
N VAL A 3 -1.75 1.19 8.54
CA VAL A 3 -1.16 0.56 7.36
C VAL A 3 -1.26 1.50 6.17
N LEU A 4 -0.14 1.73 5.50
CA LEU A 4 -0.06 2.48 4.26
C LEU A 4 0.06 1.51 3.09
N PHE A 5 -0.82 1.65 2.12
CA PHE A 5 -0.76 0.89 0.86
C PHE A 5 -0.21 1.79 -0.24
N VAL A 6 0.80 1.30 -0.94
CA VAL A 6 1.42 2.02 -2.07
C VAL A 6 1.36 1.13 -3.29
N GLY A 7 0.78 1.61 -4.37
CA GLY A 7 0.66 0.80 -5.57
C GLY A 7 -0.05 1.50 -6.72
N ASN A 8 -0.77 0.72 -7.51
CA ASN A 8 -1.52 1.20 -8.66
C ASN A 8 -2.95 0.63 -8.65
N SER A 9 -3.58 0.48 -9.80
CA SER A 9 -4.96 0.00 -9.89
C SER A 9 -5.16 -1.40 -9.29
N HIS A 10 -4.15 -2.24 -9.27
CA HIS A 10 -4.25 -3.55 -8.62
C HIS A 10 -4.44 -3.43 -7.11
N THR A 11 -3.96 -2.35 -6.52
CA THR A 11 -4.20 -2.08 -5.09
C THR A 11 -5.62 -1.55 -4.84
N TYR A 12 -6.11 -0.65 -5.67
CA TYR A 12 -7.42 -0.03 -5.39
C TYR A 12 -8.60 -0.73 -6.09
N PHE A 13 -8.39 -1.56 -7.11
CA PHE A 13 -9.47 -2.36 -7.65
C PHE A 13 -10.04 -3.28 -6.58
N ASN A 14 -11.37 -3.37 -6.52
CA ASN A 14 -12.09 -4.10 -5.48
C ASN A 14 -11.77 -3.60 -4.06
N ASP A 15 -11.17 -2.42 -3.95
CA ASP A 15 -10.89 -1.77 -2.68
C ASP A 15 -10.13 -2.69 -1.69
N LEU A 16 -8.96 -3.14 -2.13
CA LEU A 16 -8.13 -4.04 -1.31
C LEU A 16 -7.85 -3.51 0.09
N PRO A 17 -7.54 -2.22 0.31
CA PRO A 17 -7.34 -1.72 1.67
C PRO A 17 -8.56 -1.90 2.57
N ALA A 18 -9.77 -1.69 2.06
CA ALA A 18 -10.98 -1.90 2.84
C ALA A 18 -11.23 -3.38 3.12
N LEU A 19 -10.96 -4.26 2.16
CA LEU A 19 -11.04 -5.71 2.36
C LEU A 19 -10.07 -6.15 3.46
N PHE A 20 -8.84 -5.66 3.40
CA PHE A 20 -7.85 -5.93 4.44
C PHE A 20 -8.34 -5.46 5.81
N ALA A 21 -8.86 -4.23 5.88
CA ALA A 21 -9.32 -3.66 7.14
C ALA A 21 -10.45 -4.49 7.76
N ARG A 22 -11.40 -4.93 6.94
CA ARG A 22 -12.50 -5.78 7.40
C ARG A 22 -12.00 -7.15 7.86
N PHE A 23 -11.10 -7.75 7.10
CA PHE A 23 -10.52 -9.03 7.47
C PHE A 23 -9.75 -8.93 8.79
N ALA A 24 -8.93 -7.90 8.95
CA ALA A 24 -8.17 -7.68 10.17
C ALA A 24 -9.10 -7.44 11.37
N ALA A 25 -10.16 -6.67 11.19
CA ALA A 25 -11.13 -6.44 12.27
C ALA A 25 -11.81 -7.74 12.70
N CYS A 26 -12.15 -8.62 11.75
CA CYS A 26 -12.77 -9.91 12.05
C CYS A 26 -11.82 -10.85 12.77
N THR A 27 -10.53 -10.82 12.46
CA THR A 27 -9.56 -11.76 13.04
C THR A 27 -8.93 -11.25 14.33
N THR A 28 -8.73 -9.93 14.47
CA THR A 28 -8.06 -9.37 15.65
C THR A 28 -9.00 -8.63 16.60
N GLY A 29 -10.21 -8.31 16.14
CA GLY A 29 -11.16 -7.51 16.92
C GLY A 29 -10.88 -6.00 16.85
N GLU A 30 -9.83 -5.58 16.17
CA GLU A 30 -9.48 -4.16 16.03
C GLU A 30 -9.53 -3.73 14.57
N GLN A 31 -10.14 -2.56 14.34
CA GLN A 31 -10.20 -1.96 13.01
C GLN A 31 -8.89 -1.21 12.75
N PRO A 32 -8.07 -1.63 11.78
CA PRO A 32 -6.87 -0.88 11.46
C PRO A 32 -7.22 0.40 10.70
N ASP A 33 -6.36 1.41 10.84
CA ASP A 33 -6.39 2.59 10.00
C ASP A 33 -5.65 2.28 8.70
N VAL A 34 -6.29 2.46 7.56
CA VAL A 34 -5.67 2.24 6.26
C VAL A 34 -5.61 3.54 5.48
N THR A 35 -4.47 3.76 4.84
CA THR A 35 -4.24 4.87 3.93
C THR A 35 -3.73 4.29 2.62
N MET A 36 -4.12 4.86 1.50
CA MET A 36 -3.72 4.38 0.20
C MET A 36 -3.09 5.48 -0.63
N LEU A 37 -1.93 5.20 -1.19
CA LEU A 37 -1.23 6.01 -2.16
C LEU A 37 -1.14 5.19 -3.44
N ALA A 38 -2.14 5.31 -4.31
CA ALA A 38 -2.22 4.46 -5.48
C ALA A 38 -2.67 5.27 -6.70
N TYR A 39 -1.96 5.07 -7.81
CA TYR A 39 -2.23 5.76 -9.07
C TYR A 39 -2.27 4.76 -10.19
N SER A 40 -3.23 4.94 -11.10
CA SER A 40 -3.44 4.03 -12.23
C SER A 40 -2.17 3.93 -13.10
N CYS A 41 -1.82 2.71 -13.47
CA CYS A 41 -0.71 2.39 -14.38
C CYS A 41 0.66 2.84 -13.90
N ARG A 42 0.80 3.20 -12.63
CA ARG A 42 2.08 3.63 -12.07
C ARG A 42 2.79 2.48 -11.36
N ASP A 43 4.10 2.48 -11.47
CA ASP A 43 4.95 1.49 -10.79
C ASP A 43 5.62 2.08 -9.55
N LEU A 44 6.41 1.28 -8.85
CA LEU A 44 7.10 1.76 -7.65
C LEU A 44 8.15 2.82 -7.98
N ALA A 45 8.75 2.75 -9.16
CA ALA A 45 9.72 3.76 -9.60
C ALA A 45 9.05 5.13 -9.71
N TRP A 46 7.81 5.17 -10.21
CA TRP A 46 7.06 6.42 -10.27
C TRP A 46 6.78 6.97 -8.87
N HIS A 47 6.36 6.11 -7.92
CA HIS A 47 6.14 6.54 -6.54
C HIS A 47 7.42 7.09 -5.91
N ARG A 48 8.55 6.53 -6.26
CA ARG A 48 9.84 7.04 -5.82
C ARG A 48 10.14 8.42 -6.39
N THR A 49 9.76 8.70 -7.63
CA THR A 49 9.93 10.02 -8.25
C THR A 49 8.93 11.04 -7.72
N GLU A 50 7.72 10.60 -7.34
CA GLU A 50 6.74 11.41 -6.63
C GLU A 50 7.10 11.50 -5.15
N TYR A 51 8.28 11.98 -4.95
CA TYR A 51 9.04 11.95 -3.72
C TYR A 51 8.29 12.46 -2.49
N PHE A 52 7.55 13.56 -2.64
CA PHE A 52 6.96 14.20 -1.48
C PHE A 52 5.78 13.42 -0.90
N SER A 53 4.91 12.89 -1.75
CA SER A 53 3.74 12.15 -1.30
C SER A 53 4.14 10.91 -0.53
N LEU A 54 5.03 10.10 -1.10
CA LEU A 54 5.49 8.89 -0.44
C LEU A 54 6.32 9.21 0.80
N ARG A 55 7.28 10.12 0.65
CA ARG A 55 8.20 10.45 1.74
C ARG A 55 7.47 11.01 2.96
N PHE A 56 6.57 11.96 2.75
CA PHE A 56 5.89 12.59 3.88
C PHE A 56 4.90 11.65 4.55
N ASN A 57 4.26 10.75 3.79
CA ASN A 57 3.46 9.70 4.40
C ASN A 57 4.29 8.75 5.24
N LEU A 58 5.49 8.41 4.78
CA LEU A 58 6.40 7.56 5.56
C LEU A 58 6.93 8.27 6.81
N MET A 59 7.28 9.57 6.68
CA MET A 59 7.89 10.31 7.78
C MET A 59 6.90 10.74 8.86
N TYR A 60 5.70 11.13 8.46
CA TYR A 60 4.75 11.78 9.37
C TYR A 60 3.44 11.02 9.53
N GLY A 61 3.21 10.00 8.75
CA GLY A 61 1.97 9.24 8.79
C GLY A 61 1.86 8.29 9.98
N ASN A 62 2.95 7.99 10.64
CA ASN A 62 3.01 7.06 11.76
C ASN A 62 2.44 5.68 11.44
N SER A 63 2.68 5.20 10.21
CA SER A 63 2.25 3.87 9.80
C SER A 63 3.10 2.80 10.46
N ASP A 64 2.45 1.75 10.93
CA ASP A 64 3.14 0.59 11.50
C ASP A 64 3.68 -0.30 10.39
N TYR A 65 2.93 -0.39 9.28
CA TYR A 65 3.29 -1.20 8.12
C TYR A 65 3.07 -0.42 6.84
N CYS A 66 3.89 -0.72 5.85
CA CYS A 66 3.70 -0.25 4.49
C CYS A 66 3.60 -1.46 3.56
N VAL A 67 2.52 -1.57 2.82
CA VAL A 67 2.31 -2.62 1.82
C VAL A 67 2.58 -1.99 0.47
N ILE A 68 3.60 -2.47 -0.24
CA ILE A 68 3.94 -1.96 -1.56
C ILE A 68 3.64 -3.01 -2.62
N GLN A 69 3.07 -2.57 -3.72
CA GLN A 69 2.68 -3.45 -4.82
C GLN A 69 3.32 -2.92 -6.11
N GLN A 70 4.12 -3.77 -6.75
CA GLN A 70 4.75 -3.43 -8.02
C GLN A 70 3.77 -3.60 -9.17
N ALA A 71 3.88 -2.73 -10.17
CA ALA A 71 3.08 -2.85 -11.37
C ALA A 71 3.44 -4.13 -12.15
N ALA A 72 2.43 -4.78 -12.72
CA ALA A 72 2.65 -5.85 -13.66
C ALA A 72 3.30 -5.31 -14.93
N HIS A 73 4.30 -6.01 -15.43
CA HIS A 73 5.00 -5.63 -16.65
C HIS A 73 4.94 -6.79 -17.65
N PRO A 74 4.92 -6.54 -18.97
CA PRO A 74 4.88 -7.63 -19.95
C PRO A 74 5.99 -8.66 -19.80
N SER A 75 7.17 -8.23 -19.37
CA SER A 75 8.31 -9.11 -19.09
C SER A 75 8.33 -9.65 -17.66
N ASN A 76 7.41 -9.20 -16.81
CA ASN A 76 7.31 -9.60 -15.43
C ASN A 76 5.85 -9.77 -15.05
N ILE A 77 5.36 -10.99 -15.15
CA ILE A 77 3.96 -11.32 -14.88
C ILE A 77 3.65 -11.50 -13.40
N TRP A 78 4.65 -11.34 -12.54
CA TRP A 78 4.51 -11.53 -11.11
C TRP A 78 4.22 -10.22 -10.41
N PHE A 79 3.31 -10.28 -9.47
CA PHE A 79 3.09 -9.19 -8.53
C PHE A 79 3.94 -9.43 -7.31
N VAL A 80 4.76 -8.46 -6.97
CA VAL A 80 5.52 -8.51 -5.73
C VAL A 80 4.86 -7.58 -4.74
N THR A 81 4.38 -8.14 -3.64
CA THR A 81 3.87 -7.36 -2.51
C THR A 81 4.85 -7.54 -1.36
N ILE A 82 5.38 -6.44 -0.88
CA ILE A 82 6.36 -6.45 0.20
C ILE A 82 5.75 -5.74 1.40
N PHE A 83 5.89 -6.36 2.57
CA PHE A 83 5.48 -5.77 3.83
C PHE A 83 6.71 -5.21 4.52
N LEU A 84 6.70 -3.91 4.78
CA LEU A 84 7.76 -3.24 5.51
C LEU A 84 7.20 -2.71 6.82
N GLN A 85 7.87 -3.03 7.91
CA GLN A 85 7.51 -2.54 9.22
C GLN A 85 8.40 -1.36 9.58
N TYR A 86 7.80 -0.27 10.05
CA TYR A 86 8.49 0.93 10.48
C TYR A 86 8.51 1.00 12.01
N PHE A 87 9.65 1.39 12.50
CA PHE A 87 9.88 1.56 13.92
C PHE A 87 10.03 3.02 14.27
#